data_bdbfcce4f0291b46a6533044c4f9f837
#
_entry.id   bdbfcce4f0291b46a6533044c4f9f837
#
_cell.length_a   1.000
_cell.length_b   1.000
_cell.length_c   1.000
_cell.angle_alpha   90.00
_cell.angle_beta   90.00
_cell.angle_gamma   90.00
#
_symmetry.space_group_name_H-M   'P 1'
#
loop_
_entity.id
_entity.type
_entity.pdbx_description
1 polymer ?
#
loop_
_entity_poly.entity_id
_entity_poly.type
_entity_poly.pdbx_seq_one_letter_code
_entity_poly.pdbx_strand_id
1 'polypeptide(L)'
;MANIKSAIKRAKKAKKSNLLNKMQKSGLKSTVKTFEGFLASEKVEDAKNFLPTLIKKIDKAAAKGLIHKKNAANKKSRFTKMLNNFKA
;
A
#
# COMPACT_ATOMS: atom_id res chain seq x y z
N MET A 1 34.08 -22.15 7.10
CA MET A 1 34.27 -20.74 7.48
C MET A 1 33.67 -19.76 6.49
N ALA A 2 33.59 -20.13 5.20
CA ALA A 2 32.88 -19.33 4.19
C ALA A 2 31.39 -19.14 4.54
N ASN A 3 30.78 -20.09 5.25
CA ASN A 3 29.36 -20.06 5.62
C ASN A 3 28.99 -18.92 6.58
N ILE A 4 29.91 -18.52 7.46
CA ILE A 4 29.64 -17.44 8.44
C ILE A 4 29.53 -16.10 7.72
N LYS A 5 30.45 -15.81 6.79
CA LYS A 5 30.39 -14.57 6.01
C LYS A 5 29.15 -14.49 5.13
N SER A 6 28.76 -15.63 4.52
CA SER A 6 27.50 -15.71 3.75
C SER A 6 26.27 -15.46 4.62
N ALA A 7 26.25 -16.02 5.83
CA ALA A 7 25.14 -15.82 6.77
C ALA A 7 25.01 -14.37 7.20
N ILE A 8 26.15 -13.70 7.46
CA ILE A 8 26.16 -12.28 7.82
C ILE A 8 25.64 -11.42 6.66
N LYS A 9 26.07 -11.71 5.42
CA LYS A 9 25.56 -11.00 4.22
C LYS A 9 24.06 -11.19 4.07
N ARG A 10 23.56 -12.41 4.24
CA ARG A 10 22.13 -12.72 4.16
C ARG A 10 21.33 -11.99 5.22
N ALA A 11 21.84 -11.95 6.45
CA ALA A 11 21.20 -11.26 7.56
C ALA A 11 21.12 -9.75 7.29
N LYS A 12 22.16 -9.16 6.75
CA LYS A 12 22.19 -7.74 6.39
C LYS A 12 21.19 -7.43 5.27
N LYS A 13 21.13 -8.28 4.25
CA LYS A 13 20.16 -8.13 3.14
C LYS A 13 18.74 -8.26 3.67
N ALA A 14 18.47 -9.23 4.53
CA ALA A 14 17.14 -9.45 5.10
C ALA A 14 16.69 -8.25 5.93
N LYS A 15 17.57 -7.69 6.77
CA LYS A 15 17.25 -6.49 7.56
C LYS A 15 16.94 -5.29 6.65
N LYS A 16 17.72 -5.09 5.61
CA LYS A 16 17.52 -3.99 4.65
C LYS A 16 16.20 -4.17 3.92
N SER A 17 15.89 -5.37 3.45
CA SER A 17 14.62 -5.68 2.78
C SER A 17 13.43 -5.47 3.70
N ASN A 18 13.53 -5.92 4.96
CA ASN A 18 12.47 -5.76 5.94
C ASN A 18 12.20 -4.28 6.24
N LEU A 19 13.25 -3.49 6.35
CA LEU A 19 13.12 -2.05 6.57
C LEU A 19 12.43 -1.37 5.39
N LEU A 20 12.86 -1.68 4.17
CA LEU A 20 12.23 -1.14 2.96
C LEU A 20 10.76 -1.54 2.86
N ASN A 21 10.45 -2.81 3.17
CA ASN A 21 9.06 -3.28 3.17
C ASN A 21 8.21 -2.54 4.18
N LYS A 22 8.74 -2.30 5.38
CA LYS A 22 8.07 -1.53 6.43
C LYS A 22 7.78 -0.11 5.97
N MET A 23 8.76 0.56 5.35
CA MET A 23 8.61 1.91 4.83
C MET A 23 7.54 1.98 3.75
N GLN A 24 7.53 1.01 2.82
CA GLN A 24 6.54 0.94 1.75
C GLN A 24 5.14 0.67 2.29
N LYS A 25 4.99 -0.23 3.24
CA LYS A 25 3.70 -0.50 3.90
C LYS A 25 3.19 0.72 4.64
N SER A 26 4.07 1.43 5.33
CA SER A 26 3.73 2.67 6.04
C SER A 26 3.27 3.75 5.05
N GLY A 27 3.94 3.88 3.91
CA GLY A 27 3.55 4.79 2.84
C GLY A 27 2.17 4.45 2.28
N LEU A 28 1.89 3.17 2.09
CA LEU A 28 0.57 2.71 1.63
C LEU A 28 -0.52 3.06 2.65
N LYS A 29 -0.28 2.83 3.92
CA LYS A 29 -1.21 3.19 4.99
C LYS A 29 -1.49 4.70 5.01
N SER A 30 -0.46 5.52 4.86
CA SER A 30 -0.60 6.98 4.79
C SER A 30 -1.47 7.39 3.61
N THR A 31 -1.29 6.76 2.45
CA THR A 31 -2.07 7.01 1.25
C THR A 31 -3.55 6.65 1.48
N VAL A 32 -3.81 5.50 2.11
CA VAL A 32 -5.17 5.08 2.46
C VAL A 32 -5.82 6.08 3.41
N LYS A 33 -5.10 6.51 4.44
CA LYS A 33 -5.60 7.50 5.41
C LYS A 33 -5.93 8.83 4.73
N THR A 34 -5.13 9.25 3.76
CA THR A 34 -5.38 10.48 3.00
C THR A 34 -6.70 10.36 2.23
N PHE A 35 -6.92 9.22 1.56
CA PHE A 35 -8.17 8.96 0.84
C PHE A 35 -9.37 8.96 1.80
N GLU A 36 -9.26 8.24 2.92
CA GLU A 36 -10.32 8.21 3.92
C GLU A 36 -10.59 9.59 4.51
N GLY A 37 -9.54 10.39 4.70
CA GLY A 37 -9.66 11.77 5.17
C GLY A 37 -10.44 12.64 4.21
N PHE A 38 -10.24 12.48 2.90
CA PHE A 38 -11.02 13.21 1.90
C PHE A 38 -12.51 12.84 1.99
N LEU A 39 -12.82 11.56 2.18
CA LEU A 39 -14.20 11.11 2.33
C LEU A 39 -14.82 11.64 3.64
N ALA A 40 -14.08 11.59 4.74
CA ALA A 40 -14.55 12.07 6.02
C ALA A 40 -14.80 13.60 6.02
N SER A 41 -14.03 14.34 5.23
CA SER A 41 -14.17 15.79 5.08
C SER A 41 -15.17 16.18 4.00
N GLU A 42 -15.89 15.24 3.43
CA GLU A 42 -16.85 15.44 2.35
C GLU A 42 -16.23 16.02 1.06
N LYS A 43 -14.92 15.87 0.89
CA LYS A 43 -14.20 16.30 -0.31
C LYS A 43 -14.25 15.19 -1.37
N VAL A 44 -15.44 14.96 -1.91
CA VAL A 44 -15.69 13.84 -2.83
C VAL A 44 -14.89 13.98 -4.12
N GLU A 45 -14.77 15.19 -4.66
CA GLU A 45 -13.98 15.41 -5.88
C GLU A 45 -12.50 15.11 -5.67
N ASP A 46 -11.94 15.53 -4.55
CA ASP A 46 -10.56 15.24 -4.20
C ASP A 46 -10.34 13.73 -4.05
N ALA A 47 -11.28 13.04 -3.39
CA ALA A 47 -11.24 11.59 -3.28
C ALA A 47 -11.32 10.91 -4.65
N LYS A 48 -12.18 11.38 -5.51
CA LYS A 48 -12.33 10.87 -6.88
C LYS A 48 -11.05 11.04 -7.69
N ASN A 49 -10.42 12.21 -7.59
CA ASN A 49 -9.16 12.50 -8.28
C ASN A 49 -7.99 11.71 -7.69
N PHE A 50 -8.04 11.40 -6.40
CA PHE A 50 -7.01 10.66 -5.69
C PHE A 50 -7.11 9.14 -5.90
N LEU A 51 -8.32 8.64 -6.18
CA LEU A 51 -8.56 7.20 -6.31
C LEU A 51 -7.63 6.50 -7.31
N PRO A 52 -7.39 7.02 -8.54
CA PRO A 52 -6.46 6.38 -9.47
C PRO A 52 -5.04 6.27 -8.91
N THR A 53 -4.57 7.27 -8.18
CA THR A 53 -3.26 7.25 -7.52
C THR A 53 -3.21 6.16 -6.44
N LEU A 54 -4.27 6.05 -5.65
CA LEU A 54 -4.40 5.02 -4.61
C LEU A 54 -4.37 3.63 -5.23
N ILE A 55 -5.13 3.41 -6.29
CA ILE A 55 -5.17 2.13 -7.01
C ILE A 55 -3.78 1.76 -7.55
N LYS A 56 -3.07 2.71 -8.15
CA LYS A 56 -1.70 2.49 -8.63
C LYS A 56 -0.77 2.04 -7.51
N LYS A 57 -0.85 2.68 -6.35
CA LYS A 57 -0.01 2.32 -5.20
C LYS A 57 -0.34 0.94 -4.66
N ILE A 58 -1.63 0.58 -4.64
CA ILE A 58 -2.08 -0.76 -4.23
C ILE A 58 -1.55 -1.81 -5.21
N ASP A 59 -1.66 -1.57 -6.51
CA ASP A 59 -1.16 -2.49 -7.54
C ASP A 59 0.36 -2.66 -7.46
N LYS A 60 1.11 -1.58 -7.25
CA LYS A 60 2.56 -1.64 -7.06
C LYS A 60 2.92 -2.46 -5.83
N ALA A 61 2.21 -2.28 -4.73
CA ALA A 61 2.44 -3.04 -3.50
C ALA A 61 2.18 -4.53 -3.74
N ALA A 62 1.14 -4.88 -4.47
CA ALA A 62 0.84 -6.27 -4.83
C ALA A 62 1.93 -6.86 -5.74
N ALA A 63 2.40 -6.09 -6.73
CA ALA A 63 3.45 -6.51 -7.64
C ALA A 63 4.78 -6.76 -6.91
N LYS A 64 5.06 -5.99 -5.86
CA LYS A 64 6.27 -6.15 -5.05
C LYS A 64 6.13 -7.25 -3.98
N GLY A 65 4.96 -7.86 -3.86
CA GLY A 65 4.71 -8.90 -2.87
C GLY A 65 4.46 -8.39 -1.46
N LEU A 66 4.24 -7.08 -1.27
CA LEU A 66 3.96 -6.50 0.04
C LEU A 66 2.56 -6.89 0.55
N ILE A 67 1.62 -7.03 -0.37
CA ILE A 67 0.27 -7.50 -0.09
C ILE A 67 -0.10 -8.57 -1.10
N HIS A 68 -1.01 -9.46 -0.72
CA HIS A 68 -1.49 -10.50 -1.61
C HIS A 68 -2.42 -9.91 -2.69
N LYS A 69 -2.44 -10.52 -3.88
CA LYS A 69 -3.32 -10.08 -4.99
C LYS A 69 -4.77 -9.99 -4.58
N LYS A 70 -5.26 -10.94 -3.78
CA LYS A 70 -6.63 -10.94 -3.27
C LYS A 70 -6.90 -9.73 -2.37
N ASN A 71 -5.94 -9.39 -1.50
CA ASN A 71 -6.05 -8.21 -0.65
C ASN A 71 -6.08 -6.93 -1.47
N ALA A 72 -5.24 -6.86 -2.51
CA ALA A 72 -5.21 -5.71 -3.42
C ALA A 72 -6.56 -5.53 -4.12
N ALA A 73 -7.11 -6.61 -4.67
CA ALA A 73 -8.41 -6.59 -5.34
C ALA A 73 -9.53 -6.17 -4.39
N ASN A 74 -9.53 -6.71 -3.16
CA ASN A 74 -10.51 -6.37 -2.14
C ASN A 74 -10.42 -4.89 -1.75
N LYS A 75 -9.21 -4.37 -1.56
CA LYS A 75 -8.99 -2.96 -1.22
C LYS A 75 -9.47 -2.03 -2.34
N LYS A 76 -9.13 -2.34 -3.59
CA LYS A 76 -9.58 -1.55 -4.75
C LYS A 76 -11.11 -1.51 -4.83
N SER A 77 -11.75 -2.66 -4.70
CA SER A 77 -13.20 -2.77 -4.71
C SER A 77 -13.83 -1.98 -3.55
N ARG A 78 -13.27 -2.15 -2.34
CA ARG A 78 -13.74 -1.47 -1.13
C ARG A 78 -13.69 0.05 -1.26
N PHE A 79 -12.57 0.58 -1.70
CA PHE A 79 -12.41 2.04 -1.84
C PHE A 79 -13.30 2.61 -2.95
N THR A 80 -13.44 1.88 -4.06
CA THR A 80 -14.36 2.28 -5.13
C THR A 80 -15.80 2.33 -4.64
N LYS A 81 -16.23 1.33 -3.87
CA LYS A 81 -17.56 1.28 -3.27
C LYS A 81 -17.77 2.41 -2.27
N MET A 82 -16.77 2.68 -1.44
CA MET A 82 -16.84 3.78 -0.47
C MET A 82 -17.07 5.11 -1.18
N LEU A 83 -16.34 5.36 -2.27
CA LEU A 83 -16.50 6.58 -3.05
C LEU A 83 -17.87 6.66 -3.71
N ASN A 84 -18.33 5.56 -4.31
CA ASN A 84 -19.65 5.50 -4.94
C ASN A 84 -20.78 5.72 -3.94
N ASN A 85 -20.68 5.14 -2.75
CA ASN A 85 -21.67 5.34 -1.69
C ASN A 85 -21.71 6.79 -1.23
N PHE A 86 -20.56 7.45 -1.20
CA PHE A 86 -20.48 8.85 -0.79
C PHE A 86 -21.09 9.79 -1.81
N LYS A 87 -21.02 9.43 -3.09
CA LYS A 87 -21.63 10.20 -4.18
C LYS A 87 -23.15 10.06 -4.24
N ALA A 88 -23.62 8.93 -3.77
CA ALA A 88 -25.07 8.71 -3.74
C ALA A 88 -25.71 9.43 -2.58
#